data_9fa557e8701d60a49ff42d86a0f4cd49
#
_entry.id   9fa557e8701d60a49ff42d86a0f4cd49
#
_cell.length_a   1.000
_cell.length_b   1.000
_cell.length_c   1.000
_cell.angle_alpha   90.00
_cell.angle_beta   90.00
_cell.angle_gamma   90.00
#
_symmetry.space_group_name_H-M   'P 1'
#
loop_
_entity.id
_entity.type
_entity.pdbx_description
1 polymer ?
#
loop_
_entity_poly.entity_id
_entity_poly.type
_entity_poly.pdbx_seq_one_letter_code
_entity_poly.pdbx_strand_id
1 'polypeptide(L)'
;MRDPIILESKAQTFYVKKEGIPKGCQQCLKGTKAVLFLNGICQNPKHCWWYCPISEKRKGKKDTYINEIQISSKEQILLELKAINAKGMSITGGDPLYELNLKKTLEYIKFIKDIKGKKFHIHLYTNGLNFSKEIAVKLAQAGLDEIRFNPSKENWNVIKYALNNGMSVGAEVPVIPEEEYIENLKKFIFYLNKIGADFINLNEFEYSLPNSQNLKDRNFKLEAGTIASVKNSKECAMKLMRDIVPKVPIKIHFCTIIAKDYWQLRERYLRRAKTIKLRYEEITRDGLLLYALIEGEKKNIEEFCNLLLKELKIPQNFFSYEATTIKLPLKFAMEESFMDLLIQHKLQGYVIEMTPFREDRYQQITEKTPIMLFKEEMGLNDY
;
A
#
# COMPACT_ATOMS: atom_id res chain seq x y z
N MET A 1 21.60 -22.75 23.77
CA MET A 1 21.27 -21.52 23.02
C MET A 1 19.78 -21.32 23.17
N ARG A 2 19.32 -20.12 23.58
CA ARG A 2 17.86 -19.83 23.60
C ARG A 2 17.40 -19.75 22.15
N ASP A 3 16.29 -20.44 21.82
CA ASP A 3 15.70 -20.37 20.48
C ASP A 3 15.45 -18.91 20.08
N PRO A 4 15.91 -18.50 18.89
CA PRO A 4 15.67 -17.15 18.43
C PRO A 4 14.16 -16.93 18.27
N ILE A 5 13.66 -15.91 18.95
CA ILE A 5 12.23 -15.63 18.97
C ILE A 5 11.85 -14.92 17.66
N ILE A 6 11.08 -15.61 16.84
CA ILE A 6 10.36 -15.00 15.70
C ILE A 6 9.02 -14.50 16.24
N LEU A 7 8.76 -13.22 16.05
CA LEU A 7 7.51 -12.57 16.46
C LEU A 7 6.62 -12.33 15.26
N GLU A 8 5.33 -12.41 15.50
CA GLU A 8 4.30 -11.97 14.57
C GLU A 8 3.85 -10.54 14.92
N SER A 9 3.73 -9.67 13.92
CA SER A 9 3.18 -8.34 14.08
C SER A 9 1.64 -8.35 14.00
N LYS A 10 0.99 -7.25 14.41
CA LYS A 10 -0.47 -7.07 14.23
C LYS A 10 -0.91 -7.16 12.77
N ALA A 11 -0.02 -6.89 11.83
CA ALA A 11 -0.26 -6.98 10.39
C ALA A 11 0.05 -8.38 9.83
N GLN A 12 0.25 -9.38 10.69
CA GLN A 12 0.59 -10.76 10.31
C GLN A 12 1.90 -10.87 9.50
N THR A 13 2.86 -9.98 9.74
CA THR A 13 4.25 -10.16 9.27
C THR A 13 5.11 -10.77 10.35
N PHE A 14 6.20 -11.44 9.96
CA PHE A 14 7.07 -12.14 10.90
C PHE A 14 8.47 -11.53 10.89
N TYR A 15 9.09 -11.42 12.05
CA TYR A 15 10.41 -10.79 12.19
C TYR A 15 11.19 -11.32 13.39
N VAL A 16 12.50 -11.14 13.37
CA VAL A 16 13.36 -11.54 14.48
C VAL A 16 13.30 -10.49 15.57
N LYS A 17 12.96 -10.90 16.79
CA LYS A 17 12.73 -9.99 17.94
C LYS A 17 13.89 -9.05 18.21
N LYS A 18 15.12 -9.57 18.24
CA LYS A 18 16.32 -8.81 18.61
C LYS A 18 16.67 -7.74 17.58
N GLU A 19 16.64 -8.09 16.32
CA GLU A 19 17.06 -7.26 15.19
C GLU A 19 15.94 -6.33 14.69
N GLY A 20 14.69 -6.72 14.91
CA GLY A 20 13.50 -5.92 14.57
C GLY A 20 13.19 -5.86 13.07
N ILE A 21 12.34 -4.91 12.72
CA ILE A 21 11.82 -4.70 11.36
C ILE A 21 12.60 -3.55 10.69
N PRO A 22 13.01 -3.65 9.40
CA PRO A 22 13.61 -2.55 8.64
C PRO A 22 12.74 -1.30 8.67
N LYS A 23 13.38 -0.11 8.69
CA LYS A 23 12.66 1.15 8.92
C LYS A 23 11.60 1.44 7.86
N GLY A 24 11.89 1.17 6.60
CA GLY A 24 10.90 1.30 5.52
C GLY A 24 9.68 0.42 5.73
N CYS A 25 9.86 -0.83 6.23
CA CYS A 25 8.76 -1.73 6.56
C CYS A 25 7.95 -1.24 7.76
N GLN A 26 8.60 -0.72 8.82
CA GLN A 26 7.89 -0.12 9.95
C GLN A 26 6.93 1.00 9.51
N GLN A 27 7.37 1.83 8.58
CA GLN A 27 6.56 2.91 8.02
C GLN A 27 5.40 2.37 7.17
N CYS A 28 5.66 1.31 6.41
CA CYS A 28 4.68 0.61 5.61
C CYS A 28 3.53 0.10 6.48
N LEU A 29 3.86 -0.63 7.54
CA LEU A 29 2.90 -1.21 8.48
C LEU A 29 2.06 -0.17 9.25
N LYS A 30 2.51 1.08 9.32
CA LYS A 30 1.80 2.22 9.93
C LYS A 30 0.99 3.04 8.92
N GLY A 31 0.96 2.66 7.65
CA GLY A 31 0.35 3.46 6.58
C GLY A 31 0.99 4.84 6.37
N THR A 32 2.20 5.07 6.93
CA THR A 32 2.90 6.37 6.85
C THR A 32 3.86 6.46 5.67
N LYS A 33 3.90 5.42 4.83
CA LYS A 33 4.75 5.37 3.65
C LYS A 33 3.92 5.55 2.38
N ALA A 34 4.27 6.54 1.56
CA ALA A 34 3.80 6.64 0.19
C ALA A 34 4.64 5.76 -0.74
N VAL A 35 4.03 5.23 -1.79
CA VAL A 35 4.72 4.42 -2.81
C VAL A 35 4.76 5.21 -4.12
N LEU A 36 5.95 5.66 -4.50
CA LEU A 36 6.18 6.29 -5.80
C LEU A 36 6.54 5.19 -6.81
N PHE A 37 5.62 4.89 -7.71
CA PHE A 37 5.87 4.13 -8.92
C PHE A 37 6.42 5.09 -9.98
N LEU A 38 7.75 5.07 -10.17
CA LEU A 38 8.44 6.05 -11.01
C LEU A 38 8.00 5.97 -12.48
N ASN A 39 7.97 4.76 -13.03
CA ASN A 39 7.44 4.37 -14.34
C ASN A 39 7.56 2.84 -14.52
N GLY A 40 7.11 2.31 -15.66
CA GLY A 40 7.18 0.88 -15.97
C GLY A 40 8.43 0.43 -16.75
N ILE A 41 9.43 1.30 -16.90
CA ILE A 41 10.61 1.03 -17.76
C ILE A 41 11.66 0.25 -16.97
N CYS A 42 12.08 -0.91 -17.50
CA CYS A 42 13.02 -1.83 -16.87
C CYS A 42 13.83 -2.58 -17.94
N GLN A 43 14.98 -3.12 -17.55
CA GLN A 43 15.82 -3.99 -18.39
C GLN A 43 15.22 -5.39 -18.60
N ASN A 44 14.13 -5.72 -17.86
CA ASN A 44 13.44 -7.01 -17.89
C ASN A 44 14.37 -8.21 -17.62
N PRO A 45 15.08 -8.23 -16.47
CA PRO A 45 16.04 -9.29 -16.19
C PRO A 45 15.36 -10.65 -16.04
N LYS A 46 15.97 -11.69 -16.63
CA LYS A 46 15.40 -13.04 -16.69
C LYS A 46 15.03 -13.64 -15.33
N HIS A 47 15.77 -13.28 -14.27
CA HIS A 47 15.55 -13.83 -12.94
C HIS A 47 14.23 -13.38 -12.28
N CYS A 48 13.69 -12.21 -12.61
CA CYS A 48 12.45 -11.67 -12.00
C CYS A 48 11.34 -11.34 -13.02
N TRP A 49 11.62 -11.31 -14.31
CA TRP A 49 10.65 -10.96 -15.35
C TRP A 49 9.39 -11.82 -15.30
N TRP A 50 9.54 -13.11 -15.11
CA TRP A 50 8.45 -14.08 -15.18
C TRP A 50 7.43 -13.97 -14.03
N TYR A 51 7.84 -13.41 -12.89
CA TYR A 51 6.93 -13.19 -11.76
C TYR A 51 6.62 -11.70 -11.51
N CYS A 52 7.04 -10.83 -12.41
CA CYS A 52 6.86 -9.39 -12.22
C CYS A 52 5.38 -9.01 -12.09
N PRO A 53 4.95 -8.35 -10.98
CA PRO A 53 3.55 -8.02 -10.73
C PRO A 53 3.09 -6.72 -11.41
N ILE A 54 3.97 -6.03 -12.15
CA ILE A 54 3.62 -4.78 -12.81
C ILE A 54 2.59 -5.04 -13.90
N SER A 55 1.45 -4.34 -13.82
CA SER A 55 0.36 -4.49 -14.78
C SER A 55 0.78 -4.13 -16.21
N GLU A 56 0.19 -4.78 -17.22
CA GLU A 56 0.44 -4.51 -18.63
C GLU A 56 0.14 -3.02 -19.00
N LYS A 57 -0.79 -2.39 -18.30
CA LYS A 57 -1.10 -0.96 -18.47
C LYS A 57 0.07 -0.06 -18.04
N ARG A 58 0.92 -0.51 -17.13
CA ARG A 58 2.08 0.25 -16.60
C ARG A 58 3.43 -0.22 -17.17
N LYS A 59 3.54 -1.49 -17.56
CA LYS A 59 4.78 -2.11 -18.05
C LYS A 59 5.29 -1.41 -19.31
N GLY A 60 6.54 -0.97 -19.31
CA GLY A 60 7.15 -0.21 -20.41
C GLY A 60 6.63 1.22 -20.60
N LYS A 61 5.68 1.69 -19.78
CA LYS A 61 5.12 3.06 -19.89
C LYS A 61 5.91 4.06 -19.05
N LYS A 62 5.83 5.34 -19.42
CA LYS A 62 6.52 6.45 -18.77
C LYS A 62 5.70 7.08 -17.61
N ASP A 63 4.46 6.64 -17.44
CA ASP A 63 3.54 7.18 -16.44
C ASP A 63 4.06 6.98 -15.02
N THR A 64 3.92 8.03 -14.22
CA THR A 64 4.31 8.06 -12.82
C THR A 64 3.09 8.03 -11.93
N TYR A 65 3.14 7.28 -10.84
CA TYR A 65 2.06 7.21 -9.86
C TYR A 65 2.61 7.40 -8.45
N ILE A 66 1.83 8.05 -7.60
CA ILE A 66 2.06 8.09 -6.17
C ILE A 66 0.89 7.39 -5.47
N ASN A 67 1.14 6.26 -4.84
CA ASN A 67 0.10 5.32 -4.43
C ASN A 67 -0.79 4.96 -5.64
N GLU A 68 -2.08 5.24 -5.55
CA GLU A 68 -3.08 4.99 -6.61
C GLU A 68 -3.15 6.11 -7.66
N ILE A 69 -2.62 7.30 -7.36
CA ILE A 69 -2.82 8.54 -8.13
C ILE A 69 -1.75 8.69 -9.22
N GLN A 70 -2.18 8.80 -10.47
CA GLN A 70 -1.31 9.17 -11.59
C GLN A 70 -0.95 10.65 -11.48
N ILE A 71 0.33 10.98 -11.66
CA ILE A 71 0.85 12.33 -11.56
C ILE A 71 1.59 12.74 -12.82
N SER A 72 1.50 14.03 -13.19
CA SER A 72 2.20 14.65 -14.30
C SER A 72 3.40 15.50 -13.85
N SER A 73 3.44 15.89 -12.58
CA SER A 73 4.54 16.67 -12.02
C SER A 73 4.95 16.16 -10.62
N LYS A 74 6.19 16.48 -10.21
CA LYS A 74 6.71 16.09 -8.90
C LYS A 74 6.05 16.81 -7.73
N GLU A 75 5.48 17.99 -7.97
CA GLU A 75 4.75 18.78 -6.97
C GLU A 75 3.50 18.06 -6.49
N GLN A 76 2.84 17.30 -7.37
CA GLN A 76 1.66 16.50 -7.04
C GLN A 76 1.96 15.39 -6.01
N ILE A 77 3.24 14.95 -5.91
CA ILE A 77 3.65 14.02 -4.85
C ILE A 77 3.34 14.62 -3.48
N LEU A 78 3.59 15.93 -3.30
CA LEU A 78 3.40 16.60 -2.00
C LEU A 78 1.95 16.60 -1.54
N LEU A 79 0.98 16.66 -2.47
CA LEU A 79 -0.45 16.58 -2.16
C LEU A 79 -0.77 15.24 -1.52
N GLU A 80 -0.27 14.16 -2.12
CA GLU A 80 -0.45 12.80 -1.61
C GLU A 80 0.26 12.59 -0.27
N LEU A 81 1.51 13.05 -0.14
CA LEU A 81 2.24 12.99 1.13
C LEU A 81 1.51 13.73 2.26
N LYS A 82 0.83 14.83 1.94
CA LYS A 82 -0.01 15.57 2.89
C LYS A 82 -1.28 14.79 3.22
N ALA A 83 -1.97 14.27 2.21
CA ALA A 83 -3.24 13.55 2.38
C ALA A 83 -3.12 12.36 3.33
N ILE A 84 -2.04 11.58 3.25
CA ILE A 84 -1.80 10.45 4.17
C ILE A 84 -0.93 10.81 5.38
N ASN A 85 -0.55 12.07 5.56
CA ASN A 85 0.41 12.53 6.56
C ASN A 85 1.67 11.65 6.58
N ALA A 86 2.29 11.49 5.41
CA ALA A 86 3.41 10.58 5.19
C ALA A 86 4.63 10.95 6.03
N LYS A 87 5.36 9.94 6.49
CA LYS A 87 6.66 10.06 7.17
C LYS A 87 7.81 9.48 6.35
N GLY A 88 7.47 8.88 5.21
CA GLY A 88 8.43 8.34 4.26
C GLY A 88 7.82 7.99 2.93
N MET A 89 8.68 7.67 1.97
CA MET A 89 8.33 7.28 0.62
C MET A 89 9.22 6.12 0.16
N SER A 90 8.66 5.22 -0.64
CA SER A 90 9.44 4.26 -1.42
C SER A 90 9.45 4.65 -2.88
N ILE A 91 10.53 4.36 -3.59
CA ILE A 91 10.64 4.52 -5.03
C ILE A 91 10.76 3.14 -5.66
N THR A 92 9.79 2.81 -6.50
CA THR A 92 9.68 1.54 -7.21
C THR A 92 9.26 1.79 -8.66
N GLY A 93 8.92 0.74 -9.38
CA GLY A 93 8.48 0.81 -10.76
C GLY A 93 9.06 -0.33 -11.57
N GLY A 94 9.54 -0.04 -12.78
CA GLY A 94 10.36 -0.96 -13.54
C GLY A 94 11.70 -1.18 -12.81
N ASP A 95 12.69 -0.36 -13.12
CA ASP A 95 13.87 -0.23 -12.26
C ASP A 95 14.26 1.25 -12.15
N PRO A 96 14.20 1.86 -10.96
CA PRO A 96 14.54 3.27 -10.77
C PRO A 96 16.00 3.62 -11.10
N LEU A 97 16.91 2.64 -11.11
CA LEU A 97 18.33 2.84 -11.44
C LEU A 97 18.70 2.46 -12.87
N TYR A 98 17.72 2.04 -13.67
CA TYR A 98 17.96 1.92 -15.11
C TYR A 98 18.41 3.28 -15.67
N GLU A 99 19.34 3.27 -16.64
CA GLU A 99 19.95 4.49 -17.16
C GLU A 99 18.94 5.58 -17.59
N LEU A 100 17.81 5.16 -18.19
CA LEU A 100 16.71 6.04 -18.58
C LEU A 100 15.95 6.66 -17.39
N ASN A 101 16.05 6.07 -16.21
CA ASN A 101 15.31 6.44 -15.01
C ASN A 101 16.17 7.18 -13.97
N LEU A 102 17.49 6.93 -13.97
CA LEU A 102 18.40 7.38 -12.91
C LEU A 102 18.31 8.88 -12.65
N LYS A 103 18.33 9.70 -13.71
CA LYS A 103 18.25 11.17 -13.58
C LYS A 103 16.98 11.59 -12.84
N LYS A 104 15.84 11.04 -13.25
CA LYS A 104 14.53 11.33 -12.63
C LYS A 104 14.47 10.84 -11.18
N THR A 105 15.05 9.69 -10.90
CA THR A 105 15.14 9.12 -9.54
C THR A 105 15.89 10.06 -8.59
N LEU A 106 17.09 10.50 -8.99
CA LEU A 106 17.91 11.42 -8.20
C LEU A 106 17.22 12.77 -7.98
N GLU A 107 16.59 13.31 -9.04
CA GLU A 107 15.83 14.55 -8.96
C GLU A 107 14.67 14.44 -7.95
N TYR A 108 13.93 13.34 -7.95
CA TYR A 108 12.80 13.15 -7.06
C TYR A 108 13.23 12.95 -5.61
N ILE A 109 14.32 12.19 -5.37
CA ILE A 109 14.88 12.04 -4.01
C ILE A 109 15.26 13.42 -3.46
N LYS A 110 16.07 14.18 -4.22
CA LYS A 110 16.54 15.51 -3.82
C LYS A 110 15.36 16.45 -3.56
N PHE A 111 14.42 16.54 -4.49
CA PHE A 111 13.22 17.39 -4.36
C PHE A 111 12.44 17.11 -3.08
N ILE A 112 12.20 15.84 -2.77
CA ILE A 112 11.47 15.46 -1.57
C ILE A 112 12.30 15.76 -0.31
N LYS A 113 13.61 15.51 -0.33
CA LYS A 113 14.50 15.81 0.82
C LYS A 113 14.61 17.31 1.08
N ASP A 114 14.68 18.11 0.05
CA ASP A 114 14.73 19.58 0.18
C ASP A 114 13.48 20.14 0.86
N ILE A 115 12.30 19.59 0.57
CA ILE A 115 11.02 20.08 1.13
C ILE A 115 10.67 19.42 2.47
N LYS A 116 10.85 18.10 2.60
CA LYS A 116 10.42 17.34 3.79
C LYS A 116 11.50 17.19 4.85
N GLY A 117 12.74 17.56 4.50
CA GLY A 117 13.92 17.48 5.39
C GLY A 117 14.51 16.10 5.53
N LYS A 118 15.70 16.05 6.15
CA LYS A 118 16.53 14.82 6.27
C LYS A 118 15.85 13.68 7.02
N LYS A 119 14.90 13.95 7.94
CA LYS A 119 14.20 12.93 8.73
C LYS A 119 13.14 12.18 7.95
N PHE A 120 12.69 12.68 6.79
CA PHE A 120 11.73 12.01 5.93
C PHE A 120 12.40 10.83 5.23
N HIS A 121 11.98 9.61 5.56
CA HIS A 121 12.65 8.39 5.12
C HIS A 121 12.32 8.05 3.67
N ILE A 122 13.34 7.90 2.83
CA ILE A 122 13.19 7.45 1.43
C ILE A 122 13.94 6.15 1.24
N HIS A 123 13.27 5.13 0.69
CA HIS A 123 13.94 3.93 0.23
C HIS A 123 13.63 3.60 -1.23
N LEU A 124 14.47 2.80 -1.85
CA LEU A 124 14.43 2.49 -3.27
C LEU A 124 14.63 1.00 -3.51
N TYR A 125 13.94 0.47 -4.51
CA TYR A 125 14.08 -0.90 -5.00
C TYR A 125 14.85 -0.94 -6.31
N THR A 126 15.73 -1.94 -6.50
CA THR A 126 16.45 -2.15 -7.75
C THR A 126 16.80 -3.61 -7.97
N ASN A 127 16.87 -4.02 -9.23
CA ASN A 127 17.42 -5.32 -9.64
C ASN A 127 18.96 -5.35 -9.61
N GLY A 128 19.61 -4.20 -9.44
CA GLY A 128 21.05 -4.05 -9.33
C GLY A 128 21.84 -4.10 -10.65
N LEU A 129 21.23 -4.31 -11.81
CA LEU A 129 21.95 -4.46 -13.08
C LEU A 129 22.75 -3.23 -13.49
N ASN A 130 22.23 -2.03 -13.22
CA ASN A 130 22.93 -0.76 -13.52
C ASN A 130 23.62 -0.16 -12.29
N PHE A 131 23.71 -0.90 -11.17
CA PHE A 131 24.24 -0.35 -9.94
C PHE A 131 25.78 -0.31 -9.94
N SER A 132 26.36 0.83 -9.58
CA SER A 132 27.82 1.05 -9.48
C SER A 132 28.18 1.85 -8.24
N LYS A 133 29.48 1.97 -7.94
CA LYS A 133 30.00 2.83 -6.86
C LYS A 133 29.60 4.29 -7.05
N GLU A 134 29.65 4.80 -8.28
CA GLU A 134 29.26 6.17 -8.58
C GLU A 134 27.77 6.41 -8.35
N ILE A 135 26.93 5.45 -8.70
CA ILE A 135 25.47 5.53 -8.44
C ILE A 135 25.21 5.50 -6.94
N ALA A 136 25.92 4.67 -6.17
CA ALA A 136 25.80 4.63 -4.71
C ALA A 136 26.09 6.01 -4.09
N VAL A 137 27.19 6.64 -4.49
CA VAL A 137 27.55 7.99 -4.02
C VAL A 137 26.50 9.03 -4.41
N LYS A 138 26.02 9.03 -5.66
CA LYS A 138 24.96 9.95 -6.13
C LYS A 138 23.66 9.80 -5.33
N LEU A 139 23.26 8.58 -5.01
CA LEU A 139 22.06 8.29 -4.21
C LEU A 139 22.23 8.80 -2.76
N ALA A 140 23.37 8.55 -2.16
CA ALA A 140 23.69 9.06 -0.82
C ALA A 140 23.69 10.60 -0.78
N GLN A 141 24.30 11.25 -1.76
CA GLN A 141 24.31 12.71 -1.90
C GLN A 141 22.91 13.29 -2.15
N ALA A 142 22.05 12.57 -2.87
CA ALA A 142 20.65 12.96 -3.06
C ALA A 142 19.82 12.79 -1.78
N GLY A 143 20.33 12.03 -0.79
CA GLY A 143 19.69 11.81 0.52
C GLY A 143 18.87 10.53 0.62
N LEU A 144 19.16 9.50 -0.17
CA LEU A 144 18.53 8.19 -0.01
C LEU A 144 18.89 7.58 1.36
N ASP A 145 17.90 7.06 2.10
CA ASP A 145 18.11 6.48 3.43
C ASP A 145 18.28 4.95 3.41
N GLU A 146 17.64 4.26 2.47
CA GLU A 146 17.64 2.80 2.43
C GLU A 146 17.55 2.29 0.99
N ILE A 147 18.35 1.30 0.62
CA ILE A 147 18.32 0.65 -0.68
C ILE A 147 18.03 -0.84 -0.55
N ARG A 148 17.17 -1.37 -1.43
CA ARG A 148 16.70 -2.76 -1.46
C ARG A 148 16.99 -3.41 -2.80
N PHE A 149 17.76 -4.47 -2.76
CA PHE A 149 18.18 -5.21 -3.94
C PHE A 149 17.33 -6.47 -4.14
N ASN A 150 16.99 -6.74 -5.42
CA ASN A 150 16.52 -8.05 -5.89
C ASN A 150 17.40 -8.51 -7.07
N PRO A 151 18.67 -8.85 -6.84
CA PRO A 151 19.65 -9.16 -7.89
C PRO A 151 19.58 -10.61 -8.33
N SER A 152 20.03 -10.90 -9.55
CA SER A 152 20.37 -12.25 -9.94
C SER A 152 21.57 -12.76 -9.13
N LYS A 153 21.77 -14.09 -9.07
CA LYS A 153 22.87 -14.71 -8.32
C LYS A 153 24.25 -14.23 -8.78
N GLU A 154 24.42 -14.05 -10.08
CA GLU A 154 25.67 -13.59 -10.71
C GLU A 154 25.98 -12.15 -10.31
N ASN A 155 24.97 -11.40 -9.88
CA ASN A 155 25.08 -9.96 -9.63
C ASN A 155 25.04 -9.57 -8.12
N TRP A 156 25.13 -10.52 -7.21
CA TRP A 156 25.14 -10.23 -5.76
C TRP A 156 26.23 -9.26 -5.33
N ASN A 157 27.37 -9.28 -6.02
CA ASN A 157 28.53 -8.45 -5.68
C ASN A 157 28.25 -6.94 -5.74
N VAL A 158 27.30 -6.49 -6.54
CA VAL A 158 26.99 -5.06 -6.67
C VAL A 158 26.47 -4.44 -5.37
N ILE A 159 25.88 -5.25 -4.48
CA ILE A 159 25.37 -4.79 -3.17
C ILE A 159 26.50 -4.16 -2.34
N LYS A 160 27.72 -4.65 -2.46
CA LYS A 160 28.90 -4.11 -1.76
C LYS A 160 29.15 -2.63 -2.08
N TYR A 161 28.77 -2.17 -3.28
CA TYR A 161 28.96 -0.77 -3.67
C TYR A 161 28.08 0.19 -2.89
N ALA A 162 26.97 -0.29 -2.32
CA ALA A 162 26.08 0.52 -1.50
C ALA A 162 26.56 0.66 -0.06
N LEU A 163 27.38 -0.27 0.43
CA LEU A 163 27.87 -0.28 1.82
C LEU A 163 28.73 0.95 2.11
N ASN A 164 28.69 1.42 3.36
CA ASN A 164 29.47 2.54 3.87
C ASN A 164 29.20 3.90 3.20
N ASN A 165 28.06 4.07 2.54
CA ASN A 165 27.63 5.34 1.95
C ASN A 165 26.57 6.07 2.79
N GLY A 166 26.37 5.68 4.06
CA GLY A 166 25.39 6.33 4.95
C GLY A 166 23.94 5.89 4.72
N MET A 167 23.70 4.97 3.79
CA MET A 167 22.40 4.34 3.54
C MET A 167 22.29 3.00 4.26
N SER A 168 21.08 2.63 4.70
CA SER A 168 20.82 1.25 5.09
C SER A 168 20.73 0.37 3.83
N VAL A 169 21.43 -0.75 3.84
CA VAL A 169 21.57 -1.63 2.67
C VAL A 169 20.99 -3.00 2.95
N GLY A 170 20.07 -3.44 2.11
CA GLY A 170 19.47 -4.76 2.26
C GLY A 170 18.92 -5.31 0.95
N ALA A 171 18.21 -6.41 1.06
CA ALA A 171 17.52 -7.04 -0.05
C ALA A 171 16.02 -7.14 0.22
N GLU A 172 15.24 -7.20 -0.85
CA GLU A 172 13.82 -7.54 -0.80
C GLU A 172 13.51 -8.51 -1.94
N VAL A 173 13.19 -9.74 -1.60
CA VAL A 173 13.06 -10.84 -2.55
C VAL A 173 11.85 -11.73 -2.23
N PRO A 174 11.20 -12.34 -3.25
CA PRO A 174 10.11 -13.28 -3.01
C PRO A 174 10.62 -14.61 -2.45
N VAL A 175 9.78 -15.27 -1.66
CA VAL A 175 10.01 -16.65 -1.21
C VAL A 175 9.31 -17.59 -2.19
N ILE A 176 10.04 -18.01 -3.22
CA ILE A 176 9.54 -18.95 -4.24
C ILE A 176 9.61 -20.36 -3.66
N PRO A 177 8.48 -21.10 -3.53
CA PRO A 177 8.42 -22.39 -2.84
C PRO A 177 8.91 -23.56 -3.69
N GLU A 178 10.12 -23.45 -4.22
CA GLU A 178 10.86 -24.51 -4.92
C GLU A 178 12.22 -24.71 -4.26
N GLU A 179 12.67 -25.94 -4.14
CA GLU A 179 13.87 -26.31 -3.38
C GLU A 179 15.11 -25.53 -3.83
N GLU A 180 15.34 -25.45 -5.13
CA GLU A 180 16.48 -24.71 -5.69
C GLU A 180 16.46 -23.23 -5.32
N TYR A 181 15.28 -22.57 -5.39
CA TYR A 181 15.12 -21.16 -5.02
C TYR A 181 15.34 -20.97 -3.51
N ILE A 182 14.82 -21.86 -2.67
CA ILE A 182 15.00 -21.78 -1.20
C ILE A 182 16.47 -21.96 -0.83
N GLU A 183 17.18 -22.91 -1.42
CA GLU A 183 18.63 -23.11 -1.16
C GLU A 183 19.47 -21.92 -1.69
N ASN A 184 19.12 -21.33 -2.82
CA ASN A 184 19.76 -20.10 -3.30
C ASN A 184 19.46 -18.92 -2.38
N LEU A 185 18.23 -18.78 -1.90
CA LEU A 185 17.84 -17.74 -0.95
C LEU A 185 18.60 -17.86 0.38
N LYS A 186 18.78 -19.08 0.89
CA LYS A 186 19.59 -19.34 2.07
C LYS A 186 21.05 -18.90 1.88
N LYS A 187 21.66 -19.28 0.75
CA LYS A 187 23.02 -18.83 0.38
C LYS A 187 23.11 -17.30 0.29
N PHE A 188 22.07 -16.67 -0.26
CA PHE A 188 21.99 -15.21 -0.39
C PHE A 188 21.91 -14.52 0.98
N ILE A 189 21.15 -15.06 1.93
CA ILE A 189 21.10 -14.51 3.30
C ILE A 189 22.47 -14.61 3.99
N PHE A 190 23.16 -15.74 3.86
CA PHE A 190 24.52 -15.86 4.39
C PHE A 190 25.51 -14.89 3.72
N TYR A 191 25.36 -14.71 2.39
CA TYR A 191 26.17 -13.72 1.67
C TYR A 191 25.92 -12.30 2.17
N LEU A 192 24.66 -11.87 2.31
CA LEU A 192 24.29 -10.55 2.84
C LEU A 192 24.88 -10.33 4.24
N ASN A 193 24.76 -11.32 5.11
CA ASN A 193 25.35 -11.26 6.44
C ASN A 193 26.88 -11.13 6.39
N LYS A 194 27.55 -11.91 5.53
CA LYS A 194 29.01 -11.89 5.35
C LYS A 194 29.53 -10.54 4.88
N ILE A 195 28.80 -9.84 4.02
CA ILE A 195 29.24 -8.53 3.50
C ILE A 195 28.85 -7.37 4.40
N GLY A 196 28.10 -7.62 5.50
CA GLY A 196 27.67 -6.59 6.44
C GLY A 196 26.43 -5.80 5.98
N ALA A 197 25.55 -6.38 5.16
CA ALA A 197 24.25 -5.80 4.86
C ALA A 197 23.36 -5.76 6.10
N ASP A 198 22.47 -4.76 6.18
CA ASP A 198 21.66 -4.52 7.39
C ASP A 198 20.48 -5.46 7.52
N PHE A 199 19.84 -5.86 6.39
CA PHE A 199 18.60 -6.62 6.44
C PHE A 199 18.32 -7.40 5.17
N ILE A 200 17.39 -8.35 5.30
CA ILE A 200 16.64 -8.91 4.18
C ILE A 200 15.14 -8.87 4.49
N ASN A 201 14.35 -8.38 3.55
CA ASN A 201 12.90 -8.48 3.53
C ASN A 201 12.49 -9.63 2.60
N LEU A 202 11.85 -10.62 3.16
CA LEU A 202 11.28 -11.75 2.44
C LEU A 202 9.83 -11.42 2.13
N ASN A 203 9.41 -11.55 0.89
CA ASN A 203 8.02 -11.36 0.49
C ASN A 203 7.33 -12.69 0.24
N GLU A 204 6.15 -12.87 0.78
CA GLU A 204 5.29 -13.96 0.37
C GLU A 204 5.10 -13.90 -1.15
N PHE A 205 5.30 -15.03 -1.83
CA PHE A 205 5.21 -15.10 -3.28
C PHE A 205 3.75 -15.02 -3.71
N GLU A 206 3.45 -14.21 -4.72
CA GLU A 206 2.07 -13.83 -5.03
C GLU A 206 1.69 -14.09 -6.48
N TYR A 207 0.44 -14.53 -6.65
CA TYR A 207 -0.28 -14.42 -7.90
C TYR A 207 -0.73 -12.98 -8.10
N SER A 208 -0.52 -12.47 -9.29
CA SER A 208 -1.13 -11.22 -9.76
C SER A 208 -1.62 -11.44 -11.19
N LEU A 209 -2.55 -10.61 -11.65
CA LEU A 209 -3.06 -10.74 -13.02
C LEU A 209 -1.93 -10.78 -14.06
N PRO A 210 -0.86 -9.94 -13.98
CA PRO A 210 0.23 -9.93 -14.96
C PRO A 210 1.10 -11.19 -14.96
N ASN A 211 1.30 -11.85 -13.82
CA ASN A 211 2.18 -13.02 -13.74
C ASN A 211 1.44 -14.36 -13.72
N SER A 212 0.10 -14.35 -13.67
CA SER A 212 -0.71 -15.53 -13.43
C SER A 212 -0.47 -16.66 -14.42
N GLN A 213 -0.31 -16.36 -15.72
CA GLN A 213 -0.05 -17.38 -16.71
C GLN A 213 1.33 -18.02 -16.52
N ASN A 214 2.37 -17.21 -16.32
CA ASN A 214 3.73 -17.71 -16.07
C ASN A 214 3.81 -18.61 -14.83
N LEU A 215 3.04 -18.27 -13.76
CA LEU A 215 3.00 -19.08 -12.56
C LEU A 215 2.27 -20.42 -12.80
N LYS A 216 1.16 -20.40 -13.54
CA LYS A 216 0.44 -21.62 -13.94
C LYS A 216 1.30 -22.55 -14.79
N ASP A 217 2.01 -22.01 -15.78
CA ASP A 217 2.90 -22.77 -16.67
C ASP A 217 4.05 -23.42 -15.90
N ARG A 218 4.41 -22.88 -14.72
CA ARG A 218 5.40 -23.43 -13.78
C ARG A 218 4.76 -24.28 -12.67
N ASN A 219 3.48 -24.64 -12.79
CA ASN A 219 2.73 -25.49 -11.84
C ASN A 219 2.59 -24.90 -10.42
N PHE A 220 2.80 -23.58 -10.22
CA PHE A 220 2.44 -22.97 -8.96
C PHE A 220 0.93 -23.00 -8.76
N LYS A 221 0.49 -23.13 -7.51
CA LYS A 221 -0.93 -23.16 -7.14
C LYS A 221 -1.22 -22.04 -6.16
N LEU A 222 -2.46 -21.56 -6.19
CA LEU A 222 -2.96 -20.62 -5.19
C LEU A 222 -3.13 -21.36 -3.85
N GLU A 223 -2.81 -20.66 -2.75
CA GLU A 223 -3.07 -21.18 -1.40
C GLU A 223 -4.56 -21.12 -1.09
N ALA A 224 -5.12 -22.21 -0.56
CA ALA A 224 -6.53 -22.29 -0.24
C ALA A 224 -6.96 -21.21 0.76
N GLY A 225 -8.09 -20.57 0.51
CA GLY A 225 -8.62 -19.48 1.36
C GLY A 225 -7.91 -18.14 1.19
N THR A 226 -7.03 -18.01 0.20
CA THR A 226 -6.37 -16.73 -0.13
C THR A 226 -6.68 -16.28 -1.56
N ILE A 227 -6.52 -14.98 -1.81
CA ILE A 227 -6.78 -14.41 -3.14
C ILE A 227 -5.53 -14.29 -4.00
N ALA A 228 -4.33 -14.37 -3.40
CA ALA A 228 -3.08 -14.10 -4.10
C ALA A 228 -1.87 -14.91 -3.61
N SER A 229 -1.92 -15.57 -2.46
CA SER A 229 -0.77 -16.31 -1.93
C SER A 229 -0.46 -17.55 -2.78
N VAL A 230 0.80 -17.73 -3.16
CA VAL A 230 1.27 -18.97 -3.75
C VAL A 230 1.41 -20.04 -2.66
N LYS A 231 0.82 -21.20 -2.91
CA LYS A 231 0.83 -22.33 -1.96
C LYS A 231 2.26 -22.65 -1.48
N ASN A 232 2.38 -22.90 -0.18
CA ASN A 232 3.63 -23.21 0.53
C ASN A 232 4.65 -22.03 0.64
N SER A 233 4.42 -20.83 0.07
CA SER A 233 5.39 -19.74 0.18
C SER A 233 5.61 -19.31 1.63
N LYS A 234 4.54 -19.12 2.40
CA LYS A 234 4.60 -18.76 3.82
C LYS A 234 5.27 -19.88 4.65
N GLU A 235 4.94 -21.12 4.39
CA GLU A 235 5.53 -22.27 5.08
C GLU A 235 7.04 -22.35 4.86
N CYS A 236 7.49 -22.25 3.59
CA CYS A 236 8.90 -22.19 3.22
C CYS A 236 9.62 -21.02 3.89
N ALA A 237 9.00 -19.83 3.93
CA ALA A 237 9.58 -18.68 4.60
C ALA A 237 9.78 -18.93 6.10
N MET A 238 8.78 -19.47 6.78
CA MET A 238 8.86 -19.76 8.23
C MET A 238 9.89 -20.83 8.54
N LYS A 239 9.99 -21.89 7.72
CA LYS A 239 11.03 -22.91 7.84
C LYS A 239 12.42 -22.30 7.64
N LEU A 240 12.60 -21.53 6.58
CA LEU A 240 13.85 -20.82 6.28
C LEU A 240 14.28 -19.90 7.43
N MET A 241 13.37 -19.10 7.97
CA MET A 241 13.66 -18.23 9.11
C MET A 241 14.10 -19.03 10.33
N ARG A 242 13.41 -20.10 10.71
CA ARG A 242 13.80 -20.96 11.85
C ARG A 242 15.20 -21.53 11.67
N ASP A 243 15.55 -21.95 10.45
CA ASP A 243 16.84 -22.55 10.15
C ASP A 243 18.01 -21.54 10.18
N ILE A 244 17.75 -20.30 9.78
CA ILE A 244 18.81 -19.30 9.54
C ILE A 244 19.00 -18.35 10.71
N VAL A 245 17.92 -17.92 11.38
CA VAL A 245 18.00 -16.92 12.45
C VAL A 245 19.00 -17.27 13.55
N PRO A 246 19.19 -18.55 13.98
CA PRO A 246 20.22 -18.91 14.94
C PRO A 246 21.65 -18.69 14.46
N LYS A 247 21.86 -18.54 13.15
CA LYS A 247 23.20 -18.60 12.51
C LYS A 247 23.70 -17.24 12.04
N VAL A 248 22.81 -16.22 11.94
CA VAL A 248 23.16 -14.91 11.39
C VAL A 248 22.47 -13.77 12.15
N PRO A 249 23.19 -12.68 12.49
CA PRO A 249 22.63 -11.50 13.16
C PRO A 249 21.98 -10.47 12.23
N ILE A 250 21.75 -10.79 10.97
CA ILE A 250 21.09 -9.88 10.01
C ILE A 250 19.59 -9.76 10.36
N LYS A 251 19.01 -8.57 10.16
CA LYS A 251 17.55 -8.40 10.28
C LYS A 251 16.82 -9.18 9.19
N ILE A 252 15.91 -10.07 9.60
CA ILE A 252 15.04 -10.81 8.68
C ILE A 252 13.59 -10.45 8.99
N HIS A 253 12.89 -9.96 7.98
CA HIS A 253 11.47 -9.65 8.05
C HIS A 253 10.73 -10.36 6.90
N PHE A 254 9.66 -11.10 7.22
CA PHE A 254 8.80 -11.72 6.23
C PHE A 254 7.49 -10.94 6.13
N CYS A 255 7.22 -10.38 4.95
CA CYS A 255 6.03 -9.61 4.63
C CYS A 255 5.02 -10.49 3.91
N THR A 256 3.85 -10.70 4.52
CA THR A 256 2.76 -11.50 3.97
C THR A 256 1.94 -10.69 2.95
N ILE A 257 1.18 -11.39 2.11
CA ILE A 257 0.24 -10.77 1.17
C ILE A 257 -0.85 -10.01 1.93
N ILE A 258 -1.37 -10.59 3.00
CA ILE A 258 -2.36 -9.92 3.86
C ILE A 258 -1.85 -8.57 4.40
N ALA A 259 -0.55 -8.52 4.74
CA ALA A 259 0.06 -7.27 5.18
C ALA A 259 0.16 -6.25 4.05
N LYS A 260 0.44 -6.69 2.82
CA LYS A 260 0.57 -5.80 1.65
C LYS A 260 -0.79 -5.31 1.15
N ASP A 261 -1.70 -6.22 0.87
CA ASP A 261 -2.93 -5.93 0.13
C ASP A 261 -4.06 -5.42 1.03
N TYR A 262 -4.10 -5.85 2.29
CA TYR A 262 -5.13 -5.41 3.22
C TYR A 262 -4.59 -4.40 4.23
N TRP A 263 -3.64 -4.80 5.10
CA TRP A 263 -3.23 -3.97 6.24
C TRP A 263 -2.63 -2.62 5.84
N GLN A 264 -1.69 -2.63 4.89
CA GLN A 264 -1.01 -1.41 4.47
C GLN A 264 -1.94 -0.45 3.72
N LEU A 265 -2.83 -0.98 2.88
CA LEU A 265 -3.84 -0.21 2.16
C LEU A 265 -4.83 0.42 3.14
N ARG A 266 -5.39 -0.40 4.05
CA ARG A 266 -6.28 0.04 5.12
C ARG A 266 -5.68 1.17 5.95
N GLU A 267 -4.45 1.01 6.43
CA GLU A 267 -3.79 2.04 7.24
C GLU A 267 -3.55 3.35 6.45
N ARG A 268 -3.25 3.28 5.15
CA ARG A 268 -3.18 4.47 4.29
C ARG A 268 -4.55 5.13 4.11
N TYR A 269 -5.60 4.34 3.89
CA TYR A 269 -6.97 4.83 3.74
C TYR A 269 -7.47 5.49 5.03
N LEU A 270 -7.26 4.88 6.19
CA LEU A 270 -7.58 5.48 7.48
C LEU A 270 -6.91 6.85 7.67
N ARG A 271 -5.65 6.97 7.27
CA ARG A 271 -4.90 8.23 7.36
C ARG A 271 -5.45 9.28 6.40
N ARG A 272 -5.70 8.89 5.16
CA ARG A 272 -6.29 9.77 4.14
C ARG A 272 -7.68 10.23 4.57
N ALA A 273 -8.56 9.32 4.94
CA ALA A 273 -9.92 9.61 5.39
C ALA A 273 -9.93 10.62 6.54
N LYS A 274 -9.07 10.46 7.55
CA LYS A 274 -8.92 11.42 8.66
C LYS A 274 -8.55 12.83 8.21
N THR A 275 -7.81 12.95 7.11
CA THR A 275 -7.37 14.25 6.57
C THR A 275 -8.42 14.93 5.72
N ILE A 276 -9.21 14.15 4.96
CA ILE A 276 -10.07 14.69 3.91
C ILE A 276 -11.57 14.64 4.23
N LYS A 277 -12.00 13.87 5.24
CA LYS A 277 -13.42 13.66 5.51
C LYS A 277 -14.18 14.97 5.70
N LEU A 278 -15.38 15.02 5.16
CA LEU A 278 -16.34 16.09 5.37
C LEU A 278 -17.14 15.84 6.67
N ARG A 279 -17.91 16.85 7.11
CA ARG A 279 -18.64 16.75 8.38
C ARG A 279 -19.74 15.70 8.40
N TYR A 280 -20.31 15.40 7.25
CA TYR A 280 -21.34 14.39 7.12
C TYR A 280 -20.78 12.96 6.94
N GLU A 281 -19.48 12.80 6.78
CA GLU A 281 -18.85 11.51 6.58
C GLU A 281 -18.30 10.94 7.87
N GLU A 282 -18.47 9.65 8.04
CA GLU A 282 -17.82 8.83 9.05
C GLU A 282 -16.70 8.00 8.41
N ILE A 283 -15.82 7.45 9.22
CA ILE A 283 -14.73 6.62 8.72
C ILE A 283 -14.98 5.19 9.18
N THR A 284 -15.06 4.27 8.25
CA THR A 284 -15.22 2.85 8.57
C THR A 284 -13.94 2.26 9.15
N ARG A 285 -14.03 1.05 9.70
CA ARG A 285 -12.89 0.30 10.20
C ARG A 285 -11.82 0.06 9.14
N ASP A 286 -12.21 -0.01 7.87
CA ASP A 286 -11.32 -0.22 6.72
C ASP A 286 -10.81 1.05 6.07
N GLY A 287 -11.18 2.21 6.63
CA GLY A 287 -10.71 3.51 6.18
C GLY A 287 -11.51 4.08 5.00
N LEU A 288 -12.68 3.52 4.73
CA LEU A 288 -13.63 4.04 3.76
C LEU A 288 -14.42 5.20 4.39
N LEU A 289 -15.05 6.02 3.55
CA LEU A 289 -15.98 7.07 3.96
C LEU A 289 -17.39 6.53 3.92
N LEU A 290 -18.13 6.76 5.00
CA LEU A 290 -19.49 6.28 5.20
C LEU A 290 -20.42 7.46 5.41
N TYR A 291 -21.56 7.49 4.69
CA TYR A 291 -22.59 8.51 4.84
C TYR A 291 -23.94 8.03 4.29
N ALA A 292 -25.01 8.72 4.63
CA ALA A 292 -26.31 8.51 4.02
C ALA A 292 -26.48 9.39 2.79
N LEU A 293 -26.94 8.77 1.68
CA LEU A 293 -27.29 9.42 0.42
C LEU A 293 -28.79 9.34 0.23
N ILE A 294 -29.42 10.49 0.05
CA ILE A 294 -30.86 10.59 -0.29
C ILE A 294 -30.97 11.03 -1.73
N GLU A 295 -31.80 10.33 -2.49
CA GLU A 295 -32.03 10.59 -3.92
C GLU A 295 -33.52 10.85 -4.19
N GLY A 296 -33.82 11.75 -5.11
CA GLY A 296 -35.17 12.05 -5.52
C GLY A 296 -35.28 13.16 -6.57
N GLU A 297 -36.53 13.52 -6.90
CA GLU A 297 -36.75 14.64 -7.79
C GLU A 297 -36.34 15.97 -7.15
N LYS A 298 -35.89 16.92 -7.96
CA LYS A 298 -35.37 18.21 -7.51
C LYS A 298 -36.29 18.91 -6.50
N LYS A 299 -37.59 18.96 -6.80
CA LYS A 299 -38.57 19.61 -5.92
C LYS A 299 -38.62 18.96 -4.54
N ASN A 300 -38.64 17.61 -4.50
CA ASN A 300 -38.71 16.86 -3.26
C ASN A 300 -37.41 17.05 -2.43
N ILE A 301 -36.27 17.11 -3.11
CA ILE A 301 -34.97 17.40 -2.48
C ILE A 301 -34.95 18.79 -1.86
N GLU A 302 -35.44 19.83 -2.56
CA GLU A 302 -35.52 21.19 -2.05
C GLU A 302 -36.46 21.29 -0.83
N GLU A 303 -37.61 20.64 -0.86
CA GLU A 303 -38.56 20.56 0.27
C GLU A 303 -37.90 19.84 1.47
N PHE A 304 -37.26 18.72 1.23
CA PHE A 304 -36.59 17.98 2.29
C PHE A 304 -35.38 18.71 2.88
N CYS A 305 -34.63 19.47 2.10
CA CYS A 305 -33.57 20.35 2.61
C CYS A 305 -34.16 21.42 3.57
N ASN A 306 -35.31 21.99 3.26
CA ASN A 306 -35.99 22.93 4.13
C ASN A 306 -36.43 22.28 5.45
N LEU A 307 -36.95 21.04 5.40
CA LEU A 307 -37.30 20.26 6.58
C LEU A 307 -36.08 20.01 7.46
N LEU A 308 -34.95 19.54 6.87
CA LEU A 308 -33.69 19.33 7.60
C LEU A 308 -33.24 20.58 8.36
N LEU A 309 -33.33 21.75 7.72
CA LEU A 309 -32.88 23.02 8.30
C LEU A 309 -33.84 23.57 9.36
N LYS A 310 -35.15 23.63 9.05
CA LYS A 310 -36.13 24.36 9.84
C LYS A 310 -36.76 23.52 10.94
N GLU A 311 -37.09 22.27 10.65
CA GLU A 311 -37.80 21.39 11.58
C GLU A 311 -36.83 20.51 12.37
N LEU A 312 -35.94 19.79 11.68
CA LEU A 312 -34.96 18.95 12.33
C LEU A 312 -33.73 19.72 12.85
N LYS A 313 -33.63 21.03 12.53
CA LYS A 313 -32.57 21.95 12.99
C LYS A 313 -31.15 21.41 12.74
N ILE A 314 -30.96 20.65 11.68
CA ILE A 314 -29.64 20.16 11.27
C ILE A 314 -28.88 21.31 10.62
N PRO A 315 -27.72 21.73 11.15
CA PRO A 315 -26.97 22.84 10.57
C PRO A 315 -26.52 22.52 9.14
N GLN A 316 -26.61 23.48 8.24
CA GLN A 316 -26.27 23.32 6.81
C GLN A 316 -24.87 22.76 6.56
N ASN A 317 -23.94 22.99 7.44
CA ASN A 317 -22.56 22.46 7.33
C ASN A 317 -22.42 20.97 7.69
N PHE A 318 -23.50 20.30 8.10
CA PHE A 318 -23.57 18.87 8.37
C PHE A 318 -24.13 18.06 7.21
N PHE A 319 -24.57 18.67 6.15
CA PHE A 319 -25.02 17.97 4.95
C PHE A 319 -24.59 18.73 3.69
N SER A 320 -24.60 18.04 2.57
CA SER A 320 -24.38 18.60 1.24
C SER A 320 -25.56 18.21 0.36
N TYR A 321 -26.00 19.09 -0.52
CA TYR A 321 -27.10 18.78 -1.44
C TYR A 321 -26.78 19.28 -2.86
N GLU A 322 -27.29 18.57 -3.81
CA GLU A 322 -27.30 18.85 -5.24
C GLU A 322 -28.76 18.77 -5.74
N ALA A 323 -29.00 19.03 -7.02
CA ALA A 323 -30.36 19.10 -7.56
C ALA A 323 -31.23 17.85 -7.24
N THR A 324 -30.62 16.65 -7.20
CA THR A 324 -31.35 15.39 -7.03
C THR A 324 -30.84 14.55 -5.86
N THR A 325 -29.92 15.07 -5.05
CA THR A 325 -29.28 14.31 -3.98
C THR A 325 -29.02 15.15 -2.72
N ILE A 326 -29.06 14.49 -1.56
CA ILE A 326 -28.56 15.00 -0.28
C ILE A 326 -27.61 13.99 0.31
N LYS A 327 -26.45 14.43 0.82
CA LYS A 327 -25.50 13.64 1.58
C LYS A 327 -25.51 14.12 3.02
N LEU A 328 -25.76 13.26 4.00
CA LEU A 328 -25.86 13.60 5.41
C LEU A 328 -25.24 12.51 6.31
N PRO A 329 -24.94 12.82 7.59
CA PRO A 329 -24.39 11.83 8.51
C PRO A 329 -25.32 10.64 8.69
N LEU A 330 -24.75 9.43 8.68
CA LEU A 330 -25.48 8.19 8.82
C LEU A 330 -26.38 8.15 10.07
N LYS A 331 -25.92 8.72 11.18
CA LYS A 331 -26.67 8.77 12.44
C LYS A 331 -28.09 9.31 12.30
N PHE A 332 -28.33 10.30 11.43
CA PHE A 332 -29.68 10.83 11.20
C PHE A 332 -30.54 9.86 10.42
N ALA A 333 -29.96 9.16 9.46
CA ALA A 333 -30.66 8.16 8.68
C ALA A 333 -31.03 6.90 9.49
N MET A 334 -30.36 6.70 10.64
CA MET A 334 -30.66 5.57 11.53
C MET A 334 -31.78 5.86 12.53
N GLU A 335 -32.28 7.09 12.64
CA GLU A 335 -33.43 7.41 13.48
C GLU A 335 -34.71 6.73 12.94
N GLU A 336 -35.58 6.27 13.81
CA GLU A 336 -36.81 5.53 13.44
C GLU A 336 -37.69 6.30 12.48
N SER A 337 -37.99 7.56 12.83
CA SER A 337 -38.86 8.44 12.04
C SER A 337 -38.29 8.87 10.69
N PHE A 338 -36.99 8.60 10.43
CA PHE A 338 -36.35 9.08 9.20
C PHE A 338 -36.88 8.38 7.94
N MET A 339 -37.21 7.10 8.04
CA MET A 339 -37.79 6.36 6.92
C MET A 339 -39.18 6.85 6.55
N ASP A 340 -40.00 7.19 7.53
CA ASP A 340 -41.34 7.74 7.31
C ASP A 340 -41.24 9.10 6.58
N LEU A 341 -40.27 9.94 6.96
CA LEU A 341 -40.01 11.21 6.28
C LEU A 341 -39.58 11.01 4.83
N LEU A 342 -38.72 10.01 4.53
CA LEU A 342 -38.35 9.70 3.16
C LEU A 342 -39.57 9.25 2.31
N ILE A 343 -40.38 8.40 2.86
CA ILE A 343 -41.61 7.92 2.19
C ILE A 343 -42.57 9.08 1.92
N GLN A 344 -42.84 9.91 2.94
CA GLN A 344 -43.71 11.07 2.83
C GLN A 344 -43.26 12.04 1.72
N HIS A 345 -41.95 12.25 1.58
CA HIS A 345 -41.35 13.13 0.57
C HIS A 345 -41.01 12.42 -0.74
N LYS A 346 -41.38 11.16 -0.92
CA LYS A 346 -41.11 10.33 -2.12
C LYS A 346 -39.60 10.29 -2.46
N LEU A 347 -38.75 10.10 -1.45
CA LEU A 347 -37.32 10.02 -1.56
C LEU A 347 -36.82 8.60 -1.32
N GLN A 348 -35.65 8.28 -1.87
CA GLN A 348 -34.95 7.02 -1.65
C GLN A 348 -33.70 7.28 -0.82
N GLY A 349 -33.41 6.44 0.15
CA GLY A 349 -32.27 6.56 1.03
C GLY A 349 -31.34 5.35 0.94
N TYR A 350 -30.04 5.65 0.91
CA TYR A 350 -28.97 4.66 0.82
C TYR A 350 -27.85 4.95 1.82
N VAL A 351 -27.22 3.91 2.31
CA VAL A 351 -25.93 3.98 2.99
C VAL A 351 -24.86 3.77 1.94
N ILE A 352 -23.88 4.67 1.91
CA ILE A 352 -22.78 4.63 0.94
C ILE A 352 -21.48 4.40 1.67
N GLU A 353 -20.74 3.39 1.25
CA GLU A 353 -19.30 3.28 1.52
C GLU A 353 -18.49 3.65 0.28
N MET A 354 -17.42 4.41 0.47
CA MET A 354 -16.66 4.99 -0.63
C MET A 354 -15.18 5.10 -0.29
N THR A 355 -14.31 4.90 -1.29
CA THR A 355 -12.87 5.13 -1.13
C THR A 355 -12.58 6.59 -0.75
N PRO A 356 -11.55 6.85 0.10
CA PRO A 356 -11.29 8.19 0.62
C PRO A 356 -10.54 9.07 -0.38
N PHE A 357 -11.15 9.35 -1.53
CA PHE A 357 -10.65 10.28 -2.55
C PHE A 357 -11.69 11.36 -2.82
N ARG A 358 -11.22 12.54 -3.34
CA ARG A 358 -12.12 13.63 -3.75
C ARG A 358 -12.19 13.83 -5.26
N GLU A 359 -11.24 13.26 -5.98
CA GLU A 359 -11.24 13.29 -7.44
C GLU A 359 -12.10 12.12 -7.95
N ASP A 360 -13.11 12.39 -8.77
CA ASP A 360 -14.07 11.40 -9.33
C ASP A 360 -13.35 10.20 -9.93
N ARG A 361 -12.21 10.43 -10.59
CA ARG A 361 -11.41 9.37 -11.21
C ARG A 361 -10.95 8.29 -10.22
N TYR A 362 -10.77 8.62 -8.95
CA TYR A 362 -10.25 7.72 -7.90
C TYR A 362 -11.30 7.42 -6.84
N GLN A 363 -12.41 8.15 -6.86
CA GLN A 363 -13.53 7.94 -5.98
C GLN A 363 -14.34 6.73 -6.48
N GLN A 364 -14.46 5.72 -5.65
CA GLN A 364 -15.19 4.51 -5.96
C GLN A 364 -16.17 4.23 -4.84
N ILE A 365 -17.44 4.11 -5.19
CA ILE A 365 -18.47 3.56 -4.30
C ILE A 365 -18.18 2.06 -4.20
N THR A 366 -17.84 1.60 -3.01
CA THR A 366 -17.58 0.19 -2.72
C THR A 366 -18.87 -0.54 -2.34
N GLU A 367 -19.81 0.21 -1.73
CA GLU A 367 -21.12 -0.31 -1.36
C GLU A 367 -22.18 0.79 -1.42
N LYS A 368 -23.38 0.44 -1.92
CA LYS A 368 -24.59 1.27 -1.91
C LYS A 368 -25.75 0.39 -1.46
N THR A 369 -26.12 0.49 -0.18
CA THR A 369 -27.14 -0.34 0.46
C THR A 369 -28.37 0.50 0.81
N PRO A 370 -29.62 0.11 0.46
CA PRO A 370 -30.81 0.78 0.95
C PRO A 370 -30.82 0.89 2.47
N ILE A 371 -31.22 2.04 3.02
CA ILE A 371 -31.19 2.28 4.48
C ILE A 371 -32.00 1.22 5.24
N MET A 372 -33.16 0.80 4.73
CA MET A 372 -33.95 -0.26 5.36
C MET A 372 -33.15 -1.56 5.50
N LEU A 373 -32.55 -2.02 4.39
CA LEU A 373 -31.76 -3.24 4.39
C LEU A 373 -30.55 -3.14 5.33
N PHE A 374 -29.90 -1.99 5.35
CA PHE A 374 -28.78 -1.74 6.26
C PHE A 374 -29.20 -1.80 7.73
N LYS A 375 -30.40 -1.25 8.09
CA LYS A 375 -30.95 -1.36 9.44
C LYS A 375 -31.25 -2.82 9.81
N GLU A 376 -31.80 -3.61 8.89
CA GLU A 376 -32.06 -5.04 9.09
C GLU A 376 -30.77 -5.81 9.38
N GLU A 377 -29.73 -5.61 8.57
CA GLU A 377 -28.44 -6.28 8.73
C GLU A 377 -27.74 -5.91 10.06
N MET A 378 -27.93 -4.67 10.53
CA MET A 378 -27.40 -4.20 11.80
C MET A 378 -28.24 -4.60 13.02
N GLY A 379 -29.39 -5.28 12.82
CA GLY A 379 -30.32 -5.64 13.89
C GLY A 379 -31.00 -4.44 14.54
N LEU A 380 -31.16 -3.34 13.81
CA LEU A 380 -31.76 -2.07 14.26
C LEU A 380 -33.24 -1.94 13.85
N ASN A 381 -33.87 -3.02 13.41
CA ASN A 381 -35.31 -3.04 13.18
C ASN A 381 -36.01 -3.35 14.49
N ASP A 382 -36.80 -2.42 14.98
CA ASP A 382 -37.78 -2.71 16.04
C ASP A 382 -38.90 -3.55 15.46
N TYR A 383 -39.23 -4.66 16.16
CA TYR A 383 -40.40 -5.49 15.92
C TYR A 383 -41.68 -4.80 16.43
#